data_2e60259963b8e68c3139946372828f44
#
_entry.id   2e60259963b8e68c3139946372828f44
#
_cell.length_a   1.000
_cell.length_b   1.000
_cell.length_c   1.000
_cell.angle_alpha   90.00
_cell.angle_beta   90.00
_cell.angle_gamma   90.00
#
_symmetry.space_group_name_H-M   'P 1'
#
loop_
_entity.id
_entity.type
_entity.pdbx_description
1 polymer ?
#
loop_
_entity_poly.entity_id
_entity_poly.type
_entity_poly.pdbx_seq_one_letter_code
_entity_poly.pdbx_strand_id
1 'polypeptide(L)' 'MTLPAPPPEKGTRIVFVGSTRDEFLAVDVEENAPAVELSGRISQLTRDDGLPIWVNLANVLYVESIKLVD' A
#
# COMPACT_ATOMS: atom_id res chain seq x y z
N MET A 1 -3.35 3.77 31.71
CA MET A 1 -4.00 3.16 30.53
C MET A 1 -3.46 3.79 29.25
N THR A 2 -2.99 2.99 28.35
CA THR A 2 -2.46 3.48 27.08
C THR A 2 -3.59 3.50 26.05
N LEU A 3 -3.82 4.66 25.42
CA LEU A 3 -4.79 4.76 24.34
C LEU A 3 -4.25 4.05 23.10
N PRO A 4 -5.11 3.38 22.31
CA PRO A 4 -4.65 2.80 21.05
C PRO A 4 -4.14 3.91 20.13
N ALA A 5 -3.14 3.59 19.33
CA ALA A 5 -2.63 4.53 18.34
C ALA A 5 -3.76 4.86 17.35
N PRO A 6 -3.86 6.11 16.90
CA PRO A 6 -4.83 6.44 15.86
C PRO A 6 -4.49 5.71 14.56
N PRO A 7 -5.48 5.43 13.70
CA PRO A 7 -5.19 4.82 12.41
C PRO A 7 -4.25 5.72 11.60
N PRO A 8 -3.41 5.16 10.74
CA PRO A 8 -2.50 5.96 9.93
C PRO A 8 -3.29 6.89 9.00
N GLU A 9 -2.82 8.13 8.92
CA GLU A 9 -3.44 9.15 8.05
C GLU A 9 -2.92 9.07 6.62
N LYS A 10 -1.75 8.49 6.44
CA LYS A 10 -1.09 8.37 5.15
C LYS A 10 -0.70 6.93 4.90
N GLY A 11 -0.72 6.56 3.65
CA GLY A 11 -0.31 5.23 3.21
C GLY A 11 0.31 5.30 1.84
N THR A 12 0.27 4.19 1.15
CA THR A 12 0.88 4.05 -0.16
C THR A 12 -0.10 3.42 -1.13
N ARG A 13 -0.20 4.00 -2.32
CA ARG A 13 -0.90 3.36 -3.44
C ARG A 13 0.12 2.61 -4.28
N ILE A 14 -0.08 1.31 -4.40
CA ILE A 14 0.78 0.43 -5.19
C ILE A 14 0.07 0.18 -6.52
N VAL A 15 0.69 0.64 -7.61
CA VAL A 15 0.12 0.50 -8.95
C VAL A 15 0.86 -0.62 -9.67
N PHE A 16 0.11 -1.58 -10.19
CA PHE A 16 0.68 -2.79 -10.79
C PHE A 16 0.93 -2.64 -12.28
N VAL A 17 1.89 -3.40 -12.78
CA VAL A 17 2.17 -3.52 -14.21
C VAL A 17 0.91 -4.02 -14.91
N GLY A 18 0.58 -3.43 -16.05
CA GLY A 18 -0.65 -3.73 -16.77
C GLY A 18 -1.78 -2.75 -16.49
N SER A 19 -1.56 -1.82 -15.54
CA SER A 19 -2.53 -0.75 -15.29
C SER A 19 -2.63 0.17 -16.50
N THR A 20 -3.87 0.47 -16.91
CA THR A 20 -4.15 1.33 -18.05
C THR A 20 -5.15 2.41 -17.64
N ARG A 21 -5.40 3.35 -18.55
CA ARG A 21 -6.40 4.39 -18.32
C ARG A 21 -7.78 3.79 -18.07
N ASP A 22 -8.14 2.73 -18.82
CA ASP A 22 -9.46 2.11 -18.76
C ASP A 22 -9.56 1.05 -17.65
N GLU A 23 -8.42 0.45 -17.26
CA GLU A 23 -8.36 -0.55 -16.21
C GLU A 23 -7.20 -0.23 -15.28
N PHE A 24 -7.50 0.42 -14.16
CA PHE A 24 -6.50 0.86 -13.20
C PHE A 24 -6.33 -0.21 -12.12
N LEU A 25 -5.18 -0.88 -12.14
CA LEU A 25 -4.87 -1.97 -11.21
C LEU A 25 -3.99 -1.42 -10.08
N ALA A 26 -4.59 -1.21 -8.92
CA ALA A 26 -3.89 -0.65 -7.78
C ALA A 26 -4.47 -1.14 -6.47
N VAL A 27 -3.68 -1.07 -5.40
CA VAL A 27 -4.13 -1.36 -4.04
C VAL A 27 -3.55 -0.29 -3.11
N ASP A 28 -4.35 0.13 -2.14
CA ASP A 28 -3.92 1.10 -1.13
C ASP A 28 -3.58 0.35 0.17
N VAL A 29 -2.40 0.65 0.74
CA VAL A 29 -1.91 0.01 1.96
C VAL A 29 -1.55 1.06 3.00
N GLU A 30 -1.51 0.64 4.27
CA GLU A 30 -1.20 1.51 5.39
C GLU A 30 0.29 1.83 5.50
N GLU A 31 1.15 0.94 5.04
CA GLU A 31 2.60 1.13 5.10
C GLU A 31 3.03 2.32 4.24
N ASN A 32 4.07 3.04 4.67
CA ASN A 32 4.60 4.16 3.89
C ASN A 32 5.46 3.65 2.72
N ALA A 33 5.67 4.50 1.73
CA ALA A 33 6.39 4.11 0.51
C ALA A 33 7.79 3.53 0.77
N PRO A 34 8.63 4.11 1.65
CA PRO A 34 9.93 3.51 1.97
C PRO A 34 9.82 2.11 2.56
N ALA A 35 8.82 1.85 3.41
CA ALA A 35 8.62 0.52 3.99
C ALA A 35 8.23 -0.50 2.91
N VAL A 36 7.39 -0.10 1.96
CA VAL A 36 7.02 -0.95 0.82
C VAL A 36 8.24 -1.30 -0.02
N GLU A 37 9.07 -0.31 -0.35
CA GLU A 37 10.25 -0.51 -1.19
C GLU A 37 11.28 -1.43 -0.54
N LEU A 38 11.37 -1.43 0.79
CA LEU A 38 12.37 -2.21 1.52
C LEU A 38 11.89 -3.63 1.88
N SER A 39 10.65 -3.96 1.55
CA SER A 39 10.03 -5.19 2.04
C SER A 39 10.46 -6.47 1.32
N GLY A 40 11.26 -6.39 0.28
CA GLY A 40 11.71 -7.55 -0.46
C GLY A 40 10.79 -7.93 -1.62
N ARG A 41 10.95 -9.16 -2.14
CA ARG A 41 10.28 -9.57 -3.38
C ARG A 41 8.79 -9.79 -3.21
N ILE A 42 8.38 -10.47 -2.13
CA ILE A 42 6.97 -10.66 -1.78
C ILE A 42 6.79 -10.15 -0.37
N SER A 43 5.92 -9.18 -0.20
CA SER A 43 5.74 -8.51 1.07
C SER A 43 4.33 -8.67 1.58
N GLN A 44 4.21 -8.89 2.88
CA GLN A 44 2.93 -8.78 3.56
C GLN A 44 2.73 -7.34 3.98
N LEU A 45 1.66 -6.75 3.49
CA LEU A 45 1.29 -5.37 3.78
C LEU A 45 -0.14 -5.35 4.34
N THR A 46 -0.55 -4.22 4.87
CA THR A 46 -1.88 -4.06 5.44
C THR A 46 -2.70 -3.13 4.54
N ARG A 47 -3.81 -3.64 4.02
CA ARG A 47 -4.71 -2.84 3.20
C ARG A 47 -5.33 -1.72 4.05
N ASP A 48 -5.90 -0.73 3.39
CA ASP A 48 -6.56 0.40 4.03
C ASP A 48 -7.78 -0.01 4.88
N ASP A 49 -8.33 -1.21 4.64
CA ASP A 49 -9.42 -1.78 5.44
C ASP A 49 -8.91 -2.62 6.62
N GLY A 50 -7.59 -2.69 6.82
CA GLY A 50 -6.98 -3.44 7.92
C GLY A 50 -6.70 -4.90 7.64
N LEU A 51 -7.05 -5.41 6.47
CA LEU A 51 -6.81 -6.80 6.11
C LEU A 51 -5.41 -6.99 5.51
N PRO A 52 -4.75 -8.13 5.77
CA PRO A 52 -3.44 -8.37 5.20
C PRO A 52 -3.53 -8.66 3.70
N ILE A 53 -2.48 -8.24 2.97
CA ILE A 53 -2.34 -8.54 1.55
C ILE A 53 -0.87 -8.88 1.28
N TRP A 54 -0.64 -9.84 0.40
CA TRP A 54 0.70 -10.22 -0.03
C TRP A 54 0.91 -9.71 -1.44
N VAL A 55 1.95 -8.91 -1.64
CA VAL A 55 2.21 -8.22 -2.90
C VAL A 55 3.53 -8.69 -3.46
N ASN A 56 3.53 -9.09 -4.74
CA ASN A 56 4.75 -9.39 -5.46
C ASN A 56 5.30 -8.09 -6.06
N LEU A 57 6.37 -7.58 -5.47
CA LEU A 57 6.95 -6.29 -5.87
C LEU A 57 7.51 -6.31 -7.28
N ALA A 58 7.77 -7.49 -7.86
CA ALA A 58 8.20 -7.59 -9.26
C ALA A 58 7.10 -7.15 -10.23
N ASN A 59 5.84 -7.16 -9.81
CA ASN A 59 4.70 -6.74 -10.63
C ASN A 59 4.28 -5.29 -10.37
N VAL A 60 5.04 -4.56 -9.58
CA VAL A 60 4.72 -3.17 -9.24
C VAL A 60 5.33 -2.24 -10.28
N LEU A 61 4.50 -1.38 -10.86
CA LEU A 61 4.94 -0.37 -11.80
C LEU A 61 5.51 0.85 -11.08
N TYR A 62 4.78 1.36 -10.09
CA TYR A 62 5.25 2.44 -9.22
C TYR A 62 4.42 2.47 -7.93
N VAL A 63 4.92 3.21 -6.95
CA VAL A 63 4.19 3.48 -5.70
C VAL A 63 4.11 4.99 -5.50
N GLU A 64 3.04 5.43 -4.84
CA GLU A 64 2.87 6.85 -4.50
C GLU A 64 2.28 6.99 -3.11
N SER A 65 2.66 8.06 -2.42
CA SER A 65 2.10 8.36 -1.11
C SER A 65 0.70 8.93 -1.28
N ILE A 66 -0.23 8.44 -0.47
CA ILE A 66 -1.62 8.87 -0.52
C ILE A 66 -2.11 9.21 0.88
N LYS A 67 -3.25 9.87 0.93
CA LYS A 67 -3.96 10.18 2.15
C LYS A 67 -5.05 9.13 2.35
N LEU A 68 -5.04 8.45 3.50
CA LEU A 68 -6.02 7.40 3.80
C LEU A 68 -7.29 7.93 4.48
N VAL A 69 -7.21 9.12 5.09
CA VAL A 69 -8.36 9.78 5.71
C VAL A 69 -8.51 11.18 5.14
N ASP A 70 -9.76 11.59 4.98
CA ASP A 70 -10.09 12.91 4.45
C ASP A 70 -9.91 14.02 5.47
#